data_52ab8d903c7eb677966a8d3d908827a3
#
_entry.id   52ab8d903c7eb677966a8d3d908827a3
#
_cell.length_a   1.000
_cell.length_b   1.000
_cell.length_c   1.000
_cell.angle_alpha   90.00
_cell.angle_beta   90.00
_cell.angle_gamma   90.00
#
_symmetry.space_group_name_H-M   'P 1'
#
loop_
_entity.id
_entity.type
_entity.pdbx_description
1 polymer ?
#
loop_
_entity_poly.entity_id
_entity_poly.type
_entity_poly.pdbx_seq_one_letter_code
_entity_poly.pdbx_strand_id
1 'polypeptide(L)'
;MRMKMLLLGFTALVLAGCATSTRYVNYTDQRFPPKDQYYTVNVYPETQSLPTTNPYYVIGKVSIEGYASEGVNPEMLASKARSIARKRGADAIINSRTDIIRYWRDALLRFRGELIVYAPAATK
;
A
#
# COMPACT_ATOMS: atom_id res chain seq x y z
N MET A 1 27.61 -25.28 -16.42
CA MET A 1 27.24 -24.19 -17.34
C MET A 1 25.78 -23.81 -17.30
N ARG A 2 24.88 -24.75 -17.19
CA ARG A 2 23.42 -24.42 -17.10
C ARG A 2 23.02 -23.73 -15.82
N MET A 3 23.71 -23.95 -14.72
CA MET A 3 23.43 -23.30 -13.44
C MET A 3 23.75 -21.81 -13.42
N LYS A 4 24.74 -21.36 -14.20
CA LYS A 4 25.10 -19.92 -14.27
C LYS A 4 24.04 -19.09 -14.99
N MET A 5 23.37 -19.66 -15.98
CA MET A 5 22.27 -18.96 -16.68
C MET A 5 21.03 -18.82 -15.83
N LEU A 6 20.70 -19.81 -15.01
CA LEU A 6 19.58 -19.77 -14.09
C LEU A 6 19.78 -18.72 -12.98
N LEU A 7 21.00 -18.58 -12.47
CA LEU A 7 21.35 -17.58 -11.48
C LEU A 7 21.23 -16.15 -12.02
N LEU A 8 21.62 -15.94 -13.26
CA LEU A 8 21.50 -14.63 -13.93
C LEU A 8 20.03 -14.24 -14.16
N GLY A 9 19.19 -15.18 -14.56
CA GLY A 9 17.76 -14.94 -14.71
C GLY A 9 17.06 -14.60 -13.40
N PHE A 10 17.44 -15.28 -12.32
CA PHE A 10 16.89 -15.02 -11.00
C PHE A 10 17.30 -13.64 -10.46
N THR A 11 18.55 -13.26 -10.66
CA THR A 11 19.07 -11.95 -10.24
C THR A 11 18.37 -10.80 -10.98
N ALA A 12 18.07 -10.95 -12.26
CA ALA A 12 17.34 -9.96 -13.04
C ALA A 12 15.90 -9.78 -12.55
N LEU A 13 15.22 -10.84 -12.13
CA LEU A 13 13.87 -10.79 -11.56
C LEU A 13 13.85 -10.03 -10.22
N VAL A 14 14.83 -10.24 -9.37
CA VAL A 14 14.95 -9.54 -8.09
C VAL A 14 15.17 -8.04 -8.30
N LEU A 15 16.00 -7.66 -9.27
CA LEU A 15 16.26 -6.25 -9.59
C LEU A 15 15.01 -5.55 -10.16
N ALA A 16 14.20 -6.24 -10.94
CA ALA A 16 12.98 -5.67 -11.52
C ALA A 16 11.90 -5.35 -10.47
N GLY A 17 11.95 -5.95 -9.27
CA GLY A 17 11.00 -5.71 -8.19
C GLY A 17 11.35 -4.55 -7.26
N CYS A 18 12.47 -3.82 -7.49
CA CYS A 18 13.01 -2.86 -6.53
C CYS A 18 12.71 -1.39 -6.85
N ALA A 19 11.71 -1.10 -7.71
CA ALA A 19 11.37 0.29 -8.07
C ALA A 19 10.73 1.07 -6.92
N THR A 20 10.07 0.39 -5.98
CA THR A 20 9.43 1.02 -4.83
C THR A 20 9.89 0.39 -3.53
N SER A 21 9.87 1.20 -2.48
CA SER A 21 10.15 0.75 -1.11
C SER A 21 8.87 0.86 -0.29
N THR A 22 8.53 -0.21 0.43
CA THR A 22 7.33 -0.28 1.24
C THR A 22 7.67 -0.45 2.71
N ARG A 23 7.02 0.34 3.56
CA ARG A 23 7.07 0.19 5.01
C ARG A 23 5.66 0.04 5.54
N TYR A 24 5.45 -0.98 6.36
CA TYR A 24 4.18 -1.21 7.03
C TYR A 24 4.39 -1.27 8.52
N VAL A 25 3.60 -0.51 9.28
CA VAL A 25 3.58 -0.55 10.74
C VAL A 25 2.26 -1.16 11.18
N ASN A 26 2.33 -2.28 11.87
CA ASN A 26 1.15 -2.98 12.37
C ASN A 26 0.76 -2.44 13.74
N TYR A 27 -0.50 -2.05 13.92
CA TYR A 27 -0.99 -1.47 15.16
C TYR A 27 -1.72 -2.47 16.05
N THR A 28 -1.90 -3.70 15.59
CA THR A 28 -2.62 -4.73 16.34
C THR A 28 -2.02 -6.10 16.11
N ASP A 29 -2.08 -6.96 17.12
CA ASP A 29 -1.71 -8.36 17.00
C ASP A 29 -2.80 -9.20 16.34
N GLN A 30 -4.00 -8.66 16.21
CA GLN A 30 -5.11 -9.34 15.58
C GLN A 30 -4.87 -9.45 14.08
N ARG A 31 -5.15 -10.64 13.54
CA ARG A 31 -5.05 -10.88 12.11
C ARG A 31 -6.45 -10.90 11.51
N PHE A 32 -6.57 -10.26 10.34
CA PHE A 32 -7.81 -10.21 9.60
C PHE A 32 -7.68 -11.05 8.34
N PRO A 33 -8.72 -11.82 7.96
CA PRO A 33 -8.65 -12.62 6.75
C PRO A 33 -8.37 -11.75 5.53
N PRO A 34 -7.43 -12.17 4.66
CA PRO A 34 -7.18 -11.41 3.44
C PRO A 34 -8.44 -11.27 2.59
N LYS A 35 -8.58 -10.13 1.95
CA LYS A 35 -9.65 -9.89 0.99
C LYS A 35 -9.31 -10.53 -0.35
N ASP A 36 -10.36 -10.82 -1.12
CA ASP A 36 -10.22 -11.26 -2.49
C ASP A 36 -9.42 -10.24 -3.32
N GLN A 37 -8.67 -10.71 -4.30
CA GLN A 37 -7.87 -9.83 -5.18
C GLN A 37 -8.72 -8.83 -5.95
N TYR A 38 -10.01 -9.09 -6.13
CA TYR A 38 -10.95 -8.19 -6.81
C TYR A 38 -11.72 -7.28 -5.86
N TYR A 39 -11.48 -7.41 -4.55
CA TYR A 39 -12.12 -6.54 -3.57
C TYR A 39 -11.65 -5.10 -3.78
N THR A 40 -12.62 -4.19 -3.86
CA THR A 40 -12.31 -2.76 -4.04
C THR A 40 -11.98 -2.13 -2.70
N VAL A 41 -10.71 -1.75 -2.54
CA VAL A 41 -10.27 -0.96 -1.39
C VAL A 41 -10.34 0.51 -1.79
N ASN A 42 -11.25 1.25 -1.17
CA ASN A 42 -11.35 2.68 -1.40
C ASN A 42 -10.27 3.42 -0.63
N VAL A 43 -9.71 4.44 -1.27
CA VAL A 43 -8.67 5.28 -0.69
C VAL A 43 -9.24 6.67 -0.47
N TYR A 44 -9.26 7.12 0.77
CA TYR A 44 -9.81 8.42 1.15
C TYR A 44 -8.67 9.35 1.57
N PRO A 45 -8.52 10.51 0.92
CA PRO A 45 -7.49 11.47 1.30
C PRO A 45 -7.76 12.07 2.68
N GLU A 46 -6.73 12.59 3.32
CA GLU A 46 -6.81 13.19 4.65
C GLU A 46 -7.79 14.38 4.72
N THR A 47 -8.09 14.99 3.57
CA THR A 47 -9.03 16.11 3.46
C THR A 47 -10.48 15.67 3.33
N GLN A 48 -10.73 14.37 3.23
CA GLN A 48 -12.07 13.82 3.01
C GLN A 48 -12.49 12.94 4.19
N SER A 49 -13.68 13.19 4.71
CA SER A 49 -14.28 12.35 5.73
C SER A 49 -14.78 11.04 5.10
N LEU A 50 -14.79 9.97 5.90
CA LEU A 50 -15.41 8.71 5.46
C LEU A 50 -16.90 8.94 5.16
N PRO A 51 -17.41 8.36 4.05
CA PRO A 51 -18.82 8.51 3.68
C PRO A 51 -19.76 7.64 4.52
N THR A 52 -19.30 7.15 5.67
CA THR A 52 -20.08 6.30 6.56
C THR A 52 -19.82 6.70 8.01
N THR A 53 -20.82 6.49 8.85
CA THR A 53 -20.69 6.67 10.30
C THR A 53 -20.35 5.36 11.03
N ASN A 54 -20.14 4.28 10.30
CA ASN A 54 -19.77 3.01 10.92
C ASN A 54 -18.44 3.13 11.68
N PRO A 55 -18.39 2.63 12.92
CA PRO A 55 -17.12 2.60 13.64
C PRO A 55 -16.08 1.75 12.91
N TYR A 56 -14.83 2.10 13.08
CA TYR A 56 -13.73 1.36 12.46
C TYR A 56 -12.52 1.30 13.38
N TYR A 57 -11.64 0.36 13.09
CA TYR A 57 -10.36 0.23 13.77
C TYR A 57 -9.23 0.52 12.78
N VAL A 58 -8.25 1.28 13.21
CA VAL A 58 -7.01 1.46 12.44
C VAL A 58 -6.10 0.29 12.76
N ILE A 59 -5.82 -0.54 11.78
CA ILE A 59 -5.03 -1.76 11.98
C ILE A 59 -3.56 -1.59 11.63
N GLY A 60 -3.20 -0.54 10.93
CA GLY A 60 -1.82 -0.27 10.57
C GLY A 60 -1.67 0.95 9.67
N LYS A 61 -0.43 1.26 9.38
CA LYS A 61 -0.04 2.37 8.53
C LYS A 61 0.90 1.88 7.43
N VAL A 62 0.63 2.28 6.21
CA VAL A 62 1.46 1.94 5.05
C VAL A 62 2.14 3.20 4.52
N SER A 63 3.40 3.05 4.14
CA SER A 63 4.17 4.08 3.46
C SER A 63 4.90 3.44 2.29
N ILE A 64 4.70 3.98 1.08
CA ILE A 64 5.31 3.45 -0.14
C ILE A 64 5.95 4.62 -0.87
N GLU A 65 7.21 4.46 -1.26
CA GLU A 65 7.92 5.51 -1.95
C GLU A 65 8.73 4.99 -3.12
N GLY A 66 8.99 5.85 -4.08
CA GLY A 66 9.82 5.56 -5.23
C GLY A 66 10.09 6.81 -6.04
N TYR A 67 11.09 6.73 -6.93
CA TYR A 67 11.53 7.86 -7.73
C TYR A 67 10.80 7.92 -9.07
N ALA A 68 10.44 9.14 -9.47
CA ALA A 68 9.80 9.38 -10.77
C ALA A 68 10.68 8.93 -11.93
N SER A 69 12.02 9.08 -11.82
CA SER A 69 12.97 8.63 -12.83
C SER A 69 12.92 7.10 -13.05
N GLU A 70 12.45 6.35 -12.08
CA GLU A 70 12.30 4.89 -12.17
C GLU A 70 10.90 4.47 -12.63
N GLY A 71 10.10 5.42 -13.11
CA GLY A 71 8.76 5.17 -13.62
C GLY A 71 7.66 5.14 -12.56
N VAL A 72 7.98 5.53 -11.34
CA VAL A 72 7.00 5.56 -10.26
C VAL A 72 6.08 6.77 -10.40
N ASN A 73 4.79 6.56 -10.27
CA ASN A 73 3.78 7.61 -10.31
C ASN A 73 2.77 7.42 -9.17
N PRO A 74 1.95 8.45 -8.85
CA PRO A 74 1.00 8.35 -7.74
C PRO A 74 0.02 7.18 -7.85
N GLU A 75 -0.44 6.89 -9.06
CA GLU A 75 -1.40 5.79 -9.29
C GLU A 75 -0.78 4.43 -8.96
N MET A 76 0.46 4.23 -9.31
CA MET A 76 1.19 3.00 -8.98
C MET A 76 1.32 2.81 -7.47
N LEU A 77 1.61 3.88 -6.73
CA LEU A 77 1.72 3.84 -5.28
C LEU A 77 0.37 3.51 -4.64
N ALA A 78 -0.69 4.15 -5.08
CA ALA A 78 -2.03 3.87 -4.59
C ALA A 78 -2.44 2.42 -4.87
N SER A 79 -2.13 1.91 -6.04
CA SER A 79 -2.43 0.53 -6.42
C SER A 79 -1.69 -0.47 -5.53
N LYS A 80 -0.42 -0.21 -5.22
CA LYS A 80 0.35 -1.04 -4.28
C LYS A 80 -0.24 -0.99 -2.88
N ALA A 81 -0.66 0.19 -2.43
CA ALA A 81 -1.30 0.33 -1.12
C ALA A 81 -2.58 -0.47 -1.03
N ARG A 82 -3.41 -0.46 -2.08
CA ARG A 82 -4.63 -1.26 -2.13
C ARG A 82 -4.33 -2.76 -2.06
N SER A 83 -3.29 -3.20 -2.75
CA SER A 83 -2.86 -4.60 -2.71
C SER A 83 -2.45 -5.02 -1.31
N ILE A 84 -1.68 -4.19 -0.62
CA ILE A 84 -1.26 -4.45 0.76
C ILE A 84 -2.48 -4.48 1.68
N ALA A 85 -3.41 -3.54 1.50
CA ALA A 85 -4.64 -3.48 2.29
C ALA A 85 -5.45 -4.77 2.14
N ARG A 86 -5.62 -5.27 0.91
CA ARG A 86 -6.32 -6.54 0.67
C ARG A 86 -5.63 -7.71 1.39
N LYS A 87 -4.33 -7.79 1.32
CA LYS A 87 -3.57 -8.87 1.98
C LYS A 87 -3.69 -8.81 3.50
N ARG A 88 -3.84 -7.62 4.05
CA ARG A 88 -3.99 -7.41 5.50
C ARG A 88 -5.45 -7.50 5.97
N GLY A 89 -6.39 -7.69 5.05
CA GLY A 89 -7.81 -7.78 5.38
C GLY A 89 -8.46 -6.43 5.67
N ALA A 90 -7.86 -5.35 5.22
CA ALA A 90 -8.40 -4.01 5.42
C ALA A 90 -9.57 -3.73 4.50
N ASP A 91 -10.54 -2.99 5.00
CA ASP A 91 -11.73 -2.59 4.23
C ASP A 91 -11.48 -1.33 3.41
N ALA A 92 -10.66 -0.42 3.91
CA ALA A 92 -10.38 0.85 3.24
C ALA A 92 -9.06 1.44 3.75
N ILE A 93 -8.59 2.46 3.04
CA ILE A 93 -7.43 3.27 3.44
C ILE A 93 -7.93 4.69 3.67
N ILE A 94 -7.61 5.25 4.83
CA ILE A 94 -8.00 6.61 5.20
C ILE A 94 -6.75 7.47 5.43
N ASN A 95 -6.97 8.77 5.53
CA ASN A 95 -5.90 9.75 5.78
C ASN A 95 -4.76 9.60 4.80
N SER A 96 -5.10 9.30 3.54
CA SER A 96 -4.09 9.12 2.52
C SER A 96 -3.48 10.45 2.09
N ARG A 97 -2.20 10.43 1.84
CA ARG A 97 -1.47 11.59 1.38
C ARG A 97 -0.34 11.13 0.46
N THR A 98 -0.21 11.83 -0.67
CA THR A 98 0.91 11.63 -1.57
C THR A 98 1.76 12.88 -1.57
N ASP A 99 3.01 12.75 -1.13
CA ASP A 99 3.97 13.84 -1.12
C ASP A 99 4.91 13.68 -2.30
N ILE A 100 5.26 14.79 -2.93
CA ILE A 100 6.24 14.85 -4.01
C ILE A 100 7.40 15.69 -3.52
N ILE A 101 8.55 15.05 -3.28
CA ILE A 101 9.76 15.71 -2.84
C ILE A 101 10.66 15.90 -4.06
N ARG A 102 10.82 17.13 -4.48
CA ARG A 102 11.57 17.42 -5.70
C ARG A 102 13.06 17.54 -5.40
N TYR A 103 13.84 16.81 -6.17
CA TYR A 103 15.28 16.92 -6.24
C TYR A 103 15.66 17.56 -7.56
N TRP A 104 16.93 17.89 -7.74
CA TRP A 104 17.40 18.64 -8.91
C TRP A 104 16.98 18.05 -10.26
N ARG A 105 17.03 16.73 -10.44
CA ARG A 105 16.66 16.05 -11.69
C ARG A 105 15.69 14.92 -11.50
N ASP A 106 15.07 14.84 -10.33
CA ASP A 106 14.20 13.73 -9.98
C ASP A 106 13.16 14.17 -8.97
N ALA A 107 12.25 13.29 -8.65
CA ALA A 107 11.28 13.49 -7.59
C ALA A 107 11.05 12.18 -6.85
N LEU A 108 11.04 12.24 -5.54
CA LEU A 108 10.61 11.13 -4.71
C LEU A 108 9.13 11.29 -4.42
N LEU A 109 8.35 10.28 -4.79
CA LEU A 109 6.94 10.22 -4.48
C LEU A 109 6.75 9.30 -3.28
N ARG A 110 5.96 9.76 -2.30
CA ARG A 110 5.67 8.98 -1.10
C ARG A 110 4.17 8.97 -0.85
N PHE A 111 3.59 7.79 -0.86
CA PHE A 111 2.21 7.57 -0.46
C PHE A 111 2.19 7.11 1.00
N ARG A 112 1.30 7.71 1.81
CA ARG A 112 1.04 7.27 3.18
C ARG A 112 -0.45 7.13 3.38
N GLY A 113 -0.85 6.15 4.20
CA GLY A 113 -2.25 5.95 4.53
C GLY A 113 -2.40 5.00 5.70
N GLU A 114 -3.57 5.05 6.31
CA GLU A 114 -3.93 4.20 7.42
C GLU A 114 -4.94 3.15 6.96
N LEU A 115 -4.67 1.89 7.27
CA LEU A 115 -5.54 0.78 6.94
C LEU A 115 -6.58 0.62 8.03
N ILE A 116 -7.84 0.50 7.64
CA ILE A 116 -8.94 0.36 8.58
C ILE A 116 -9.77 -0.89 8.29
N VAL A 117 -10.38 -1.41 9.36
CA VAL A 117 -11.38 -2.45 9.30
C VAL A 117 -12.63 -1.92 9.99
N TYR A 118 -13.78 -2.00 9.33
CA TYR A 118 -15.03 -1.60 9.95
C TYR A 118 -15.39 -2.57 11.06
N ALA A 119 -15.86 -2.02 12.16
CA ALA A 119 -16.38 -2.85 13.24
C ALA A 119 -17.59 -3.65 12.75
N PRO A 120 -17.71 -4.91 13.15
CA PRO A 120 -18.89 -5.68 12.78
C PRO A 120 -20.14 -5.00 13.30
N ALA A 121 -21.23 -5.08 12.52
CA ALA A 121 -22.51 -4.55 12.95
C ALA A 121 -22.89 -5.22 14.27
N ALA A 122 -23.37 -4.41 15.23
CA ALA A 122 -23.80 -4.95 16.51
C ALA A 122 -24.94 -5.93 16.29
N THR A 123 -24.67 -7.19 16.52
CA THR A 123 -25.68 -8.25 16.47
C THR A 123 -26.26 -8.42 17.85
N LYS A 124 -27.57 -8.41 17.91
CA LYS A 124 -28.28 -8.70 19.15
C LYS A 124 -29.02 -10.00 19.07
#